data_9b9e875a8ed695ad13ae8fcfef6e71de
#
_entry.id   9b9e875a8ed695ad13ae8fcfef6e71de
#
_cell.length_a   1.000
_cell.length_b   1.000
_cell.length_c   1.000
_cell.angle_alpha   90.00
_cell.angle_beta   90.00
_cell.angle_gamma   90.00
#
_symmetry.space_group_name_H-M   'P 1'
#
loop_
_entity.id
_entity.type
_entity.pdbx_description
1 polymer ?
#
loop_
_entity_poly.entity_id
_entity_poly.type
_entity_poly.pdbx_seq_one_letter_code
_entity_poly.pdbx_strand_id
1 'polypeptide(L)'
;MELLKQRILQDGKVKPGHILKVDSFLNHQMDVAFLEEIGREFRRRFAGCQVDRILTIEASGIGIACLAAPAFDHVPVVFAKKNKTKNIDGNVYLSQVESFTQGKRPYPIFVSKEFLHPGERVLLIDDFLANGSALSALIDLVHQAGAQVVGAGIVIEKAFQPGGALIRGKGVRVESLAIIESMDEDTGVVFRHPEA
;
A
#
# COMPACT_ATOMS: atom_id res chain seq x y z
N MET A 1 -14.42 -3.91 1.88
CA MET A 1 -14.48 -5.38 1.60
C MET A 1 -14.91 -6.08 2.87
N GLU A 2 -16.09 -6.70 2.86
CA GLU A 2 -16.64 -7.27 4.10
C GLU A 2 -15.82 -8.45 4.64
N LEU A 3 -15.38 -9.34 3.75
CA LEU A 3 -14.53 -10.46 4.11
C LEU A 3 -13.25 -10.03 4.87
N LEU A 4 -12.62 -8.91 4.47
CA LEU A 4 -11.45 -8.37 5.15
C LEU A 4 -11.80 -7.82 6.53
N LYS A 5 -12.93 -7.12 6.67
CA LYS A 5 -13.37 -6.60 7.99
C LYS A 5 -13.61 -7.73 8.98
N GLN A 6 -14.30 -8.79 8.54
CA GLN A 6 -14.53 -9.98 9.37
C GLN A 6 -13.22 -10.64 9.78
N ARG A 7 -12.25 -10.77 8.85
CA ARG A 7 -10.94 -11.34 9.16
C ARG A 7 -10.15 -10.49 10.17
N ILE A 8 -10.22 -9.16 10.05
CA ILE A 8 -9.60 -8.24 11.02
C ILE A 8 -10.24 -8.39 12.41
N LEU A 9 -11.57 -8.52 12.50
CA LEU A 9 -12.24 -8.69 13.78
C LEU A 9 -11.93 -10.04 14.44
N GLN A 10 -11.77 -11.09 13.64
CA GLN A 10 -11.53 -12.45 14.12
C GLN A 10 -10.07 -12.65 14.56
N ASP A 11 -9.11 -12.23 13.74
CA ASP A 11 -7.69 -12.60 13.87
C ASP A 11 -6.79 -11.39 14.21
N GLY A 12 -7.29 -10.16 14.02
CA GLY A 12 -6.56 -8.93 14.33
C GLY A 12 -6.46 -8.69 15.83
N LYS A 13 -5.36 -8.05 16.25
CA LYS A 13 -5.14 -7.68 17.65
C LYS A 13 -4.74 -6.21 17.72
N VAL A 14 -5.52 -5.42 18.46
CA VAL A 14 -5.16 -4.03 18.77
C VAL A 14 -4.15 -4.03 19.91
N LYS A 15 -3.13 -3.21 19.79
CA LYS A 15 -2.07 -3.01 20.81
C LYS A 15 -1.92 -1.53 21.12
N PRO A 16 -1.30 -1.18 22.29
CA PRO A 16 -1.03 0.20 22.68
C PRO A 16 -0.39 1.00 21.54
N GLY A 17 -0.72 2.29 21.45
CA GLY A 17 -0.19 3.18 20.42
C GLY A 17 -0.86 3.01 19.05
N HIS A 18 -2.10 2.58 19.01
CA HIS A 18 -2.88 2.41 17.78
C HIS A 18 -2.22 1.46 16.77
N ILE A 19 -1.64 0.36 17.26
CA ILE A 19 -1.04 -0.68 16.45
C ILE A 19 -2.09 -1.78 16.23
N LEU A 20 -2.41 -2.06 14.97
CA LEU A 20 -3.20 -3.21 14.56
C LEU A 20 -2.26 -4.29 14.04
N LYS A 21 -2.23 -5.44 14.72
CA LYS A 21 -1.50 -6.63 14.29
C LYS A 21 -2.42 -7.53 13.48
N VAL A 22 -2.04 -7.76 12.24
CA VAL A 22 -2.70 -8.67 11.29
C VAL A 22 -1.68 -9.69 10.75
N ASP A 23 -0.74 -10.03 11.61
CA ASP A 23 0.45 -10.82 11.30
C ASP A 23 0.10 -12.24 10.80
N SER A 24 -1.03 -12.76 11.22
CA SER A 24 -1.45 -14.15 10.92
C SER A 24 -1.95 -14.36 9.50
N PHE A 25 -2.24 -13.29 8.75
CA PHE A 25 -2.82 -13.44 7.41
C PHE A 25 -2.35 -12.41 6.36
N LEU A 26 -1.73 -11.29 6.79
CA LEU A 26 -1.43 -10.18 5.88
C LEU A 26 0.06 -9.89 5.71
N ASN A 27 0.83 -9.72 6.79
CA ASN A 27 2.14 -9.09 6.70
C ASN A 27 3.29 -9.78 7.47
N HIS A 28 3.05 -10.95 8.06
CA HIS A 28 4.08 -11.84 8.59
C HIS A 28 3.90 -13.25 8.04
N GLN A 29 2.78 -13.89 8.35
CA GLN A 29 2.26 -15.01 7.59
C GLN A 29 1.30 -14.47 6.55
N MET A 30 1.40 -14.95 5.32
CA MET A 30 0.52 -14.58 4.21
C MET A 30 -0.47 -15.70 3.93
N ASP A 31 -1.75 -15.42 4.10
CA ASP A 31 -2.83 -16.31 3.67
C ASP A 31 -3.03 -16.09 2.16
N VAL A 32 -2.41 -16.98 1.36
CA VAL A 32 -2.33 -16.82 -0.10
C VAL A 32 -3.72 -16.74 -0.74
N ALA A 33 -4.63 -17.63 -0.35
CA ALA A 33 -5.99 -17.65 -0.91
C ALA A 33 -6.75 -16.36 -0.58
N PHE A 34 -6.58 -15.86 0.65
CA PHE A 34 -7.18 -14.61 1.07
C PHE A 34 -6.59 -13.40 0.34
N LEU A 35 -5.27 -13.38 0.10
CA LEU A 35 -4.61 -12.32 -0.65
C LEU A 35 -4.99 -12.32 -2.14
N GLU A 36 -5.30 -13.47 -2.72
CA GLU A 36 -5.88 -13.52 -4.07
C GLU A 36 -7.27 -12.88 -4.14
N GLU A 37 -8.12 -13.07 -3.10
CA GLU A 37 -9.41 -12.37 -3.01
C GLU A 37 -9.22 -10.85 -2.90
N ILE A 38 -8.23 -10.40 -2.13
CA ILE A 38 -7.83 -8.99 -2.07
C ILE A 38 -7.45 -8.48 -3.45
N GLY A 39 -6.66 -9.23 -4.21
CA GLY A 39 -6.27 -8.88 -5.57
C GLY A 39 -7.47 -8.74 -6.53
N ARG A 40 -8.41 -9.69 -6.46
CA ARG A 40 -9.66 -9.64 -7.25
C ARG A 40 -10.51 -8.43 -6.88
N GLU A 41 -10.59 -8.08 -5.59
CA GLU A 41 -11.33 -6.90 -5.15
C GLU A 41 -10.67 -5.60 -5.61
N PHE A 42 -9.34 -5.50 -5.59
CA PHE A 42 -8.64 -4.36 -6.19
C PHE A 42 -8.95 -4.25 -7.68
N ARG A 43 -8.91 -5.35 -8.44
CA ARG A 43 -9.26 -5.33 -9.87
C ARG A 43 -10.69 -4.83 -10.09
N ARG A 44 -11.64 -5.28 -9.27
CA ARG A 44 -13.03 -4.81 -9.33
C ARG A 44 -13.13 -3.31 -9.10
N ARG A 45 -12.42 -2.78 -8.10
CA ARG A 45 -12.44 -1.34 -7.79
C ARG A 45 -11.75 -0.51 -8.86
N PHE A 46 -10.69 -1.00 -9.45
CA PHE A 46 -10.01 -0.36 -10.57
C PHE A 46 -10.52 -0.85 -11.95
N ALA A 47 -11.78 -1.29 -12.03
CA ALA A 47 -12.40 -1.68 -13.29
C ALA A 47 -12.31 -0.54 -14.31
N GLY A 48 -11.96 -0.87 -15.57
CA GLY A 48 -11.77 0.10 -16.65
C GLY A 48 -10.43 0.83 -16.64
N CYS A 49 -9.64 0.74 -15.56
CA CYS A 49 -8.29 1.27 -15.54
C CYS A 49 -7.33 0.31 -16.24
N GLN A 50 -6.53 0.86 -17.14
CA GLN A 50 -5.38 0.13 -17.68
C GLN A 50 -4.20 0.30 -16.73
N VAL A 51 -3.54 -0.80 -16.43
CA VAL A 51 -2.38 -0.87 -15.54
C VAL A 51 -1.26 -1.55 -16.31
N ASP A 52 -0.09 -0.93 -16.37
CA ASP A 52 1.09 -1.49 -17.02
C ASP A 52 2.05 -2.09 -16.01
N ARG A 53 1.96 -1.61 -14.77
CA ARG A 53 2.86 -2.01 -13.67
C ARG A 53 2.22 -1.81 -12.31
N ILE A 54 2.54 -2.70 -11.38
CA ILE A 54 2.23 -2.50 -9.95
C ILE A 54 3.52 -2.09 -9.25
N LEU A 55 3.46 -1.04 -8.43
CA LEU A 55 4.56 -0.59 -7.58
C LEU A 55 4.15 -0.68 -6.11
N THR A 56 5.06 -1.20 -5.30
CA THR A 56 4.90 -1.31 -3.84
C THR A 56 6.20 -0.97 -3.12
N ILE A 57 6.23 -1.17 -1.81
CA ILE A 57 7.43 -1.00 -0.99
C ILE A 57 7.73 -2.27 -0.18
N GLU A 58 9.01 -2.61 0.00
CA GLU A 58 9.40 -3.73 0.87
C GLU A 58 9.03 -3.46 2.35
N ALA A 59 8.60 -4.49 3.13
CA ALA A 59 8.53 -5.89 2.72
C ALA A 59 7.09 -6.39 2.49
N SER A 60 6.11 -6.01 3.33
CA SER A 60 4.75 -6.57 3.37
C SER A 60 3.95 -6.36 2.09
N GLY A 61 4.11 -5.20 1.45
CA GLY A 61 3.44 -4.91 0.18
C GLY A 61 3.78 -5.85 -0.97
N ILE A 62 4.97 -6.48 -0.95
CA ILE A 62 5.44 -7.34 -2.06
C ILE A 62 4.51 -8.54 -2.27
N GLY A 63 4.20 -9.27 -1.21
CA GLY A 63 3.33 -10.45 -1.33
C GLY A 63 1.92 -10.09 -1.81
N ILE A 64 1.36 -9.00 -1.29
CA ILE A 64 0.04 -8.50 -1.69
C ILE A 64 0.04 -8.11 -3.16
N ALA A 65 1.03 -7.35 -3.61
CA ALA A 65 1.16 -6.92 -4.99
C ALA A 65 1.34 -8.10 -5.96
N CYS A 66 2.18 -9.09 -5.60
CA CYS A 66 2.39 -10.29 -6.40
C CYS A 66 1.11 -11.12 -6.54
N LEU A 67 0.30 -11.25 -5.47
CA LEU A 67 -0.95 -12.00 -5.52
C LEU A 67 -2.10 -11.20 -6.15
N ALA A 68 -1.98 -9.87 -6.23
CA ALA A 68 -2.91 -9.03 -6.99
C ALA A 68 -2.61 -9.03 -8.50
N ALA A 69 -1.34 -9.15 -8.91
CA ALA A 69 -0.92 -9.04 -10.30
C ALA A 69 -1.66 -9.98 -11.28
N PRO A 70 -2.01 -11.24 -10.96
CA PRO A 70 -2.81 -12.09 -11.81
C PRO A 70 -4.18 -11.50 -12.20
N ALA A 71 -4.80 -10.73 -11.30
CA ALA A 71 -6.06 -10.06 -11.57
C ALA A 71 -5.91 -8.83 -12.51
N PHE A 72 -4.68 -8.34 -12.69
CA PHE A 72 -4.30 -7.26 -13.59
C PHE A 72 -3.50 -7.76 -14.80
N ASP A 73 -3.91 -8.89 -15.38
CA ASP A 73 -3.29 -9.47 -16.58
C ASP A 73 -1.80 -9.82 -16.42
N HIS A 74 -1.39 -10.21 -15.20
CA HIS A 74 -0.01 -10.58 -14.85
C HIS A 74 1.01 -9.47 -15.12
N VAL A 75 0.62 -8.21 -14.93
CA VAL A 75 1.57 -7.09 -15.06
C VAL A 75 2.75 -7.25 -14.11
N PRO A 76 3.95 -6.79 -14.50
CA PRO A 76 5.11 -6.87 -13.62
C PRO A 76 4.90 -6.11 -12.31
N VAL A 77 5.43 -6.67 -11.22
CA VAL A 77 5.48 -6.04 -9.90
C VAL A 77 6.89 -5.52 -9.65
N VAL A 78 6.99 -4.25 -9.32
CA VAL A 78 8.22 -3.60 -8.88
C VAL A 78 8.06 -3.20 -7.42
N PHE A 79 9.12 -3.29 -6.64
CA PHE A 79 9.10 -2.81 -5.26
C PHE A 79 10.27 -1.87 -4.97
N ALA A 80 9.96 -0.80 -4.27
CA ALA A 80 10.96 0.13 -3.77
C ALA A 80 11.72 -0.52 -2.61
N LYS A 81 13.04 -0.43 -2.64
CA LYS A 81 13.95 -0.97 -1.63
C LYS A 81 14.36 0.12 -0.64
N LYS A 82 14.56 -0.26 0.64
CA LYS A 82 15.01 0.64 1.71
C LYS A 82 16.54 0.72 1.84
N ASN A 83 17.24 -0.33 1.40
CA ASN A 83 18.69 -0.42 1.52
C ASN A 83 19.34 -0.58 0.15
N LYS A 84 20.33 0.27 -0.16
CA LYS A 84 21.19 0.05 -1.34
C LYS A 84 21.97 -1.23 -1.17
N THR A 85 21.72 -2.23 -2.00
CA THR A 85 22.61 -3.37 -2.16
C THR A 85 23.72 -3.01 -3.17
N LYS A 86 24.90 -3.63 -3.03
CA LYS A 86 26.08 -3.39 -3.91
C LYS A 86 25.80 -3.60 -5.41
N ASN A 87 24.71 -4.24 -5.76
CA ASN A 87 24.31 -4.58 -7.14
C ASN A 87 23.45 -3.50 -7.83
N ILE A 88 23.28 -2.31 -7.24
CA ILE A 88 22.52 -1.24 -7.85
C ILE A 88 23.51 -0.16 -8.28
N ASP A 89 23.96 -0.26 -9.52
CA ASP A 89 24.73 0.77 -10.20
C ASP A 89 23.87 2.04 -10.29
N GLY A 90 24.26 3.09 -9.60
CA GLY A 90 23.81 4.47 -9.55
C GLY A 90 22.57 4.99 -10.31
N ASN A 91 21.97 4.20 -11.19
CA ASN A 91 20.87 4.60 -12.06
C ASN A 91 19.51 4.28 -11.44
N VAL A 92 19.14 5.04 -10.39
CA VAL A 92 17.91 4.83 -9.61
C VAL A 92 17.09 6.11 -9.52
N TYR A 93 15.78 5.95 -9.37
CA TYR A 93 14.92 6.97 -8.78
C TYR A 93 15.01 6.85 -7.27
N LEU A 94 15.10 7.98 -6.57
CA LEU A 94 15.28 8.03 -5.11
C LEU A 94 14.24 8.94 -4.50
N SER A 95 13.60 8.50 -3.42
CA SER A 95 12.73 9.31 -2.59
C SER A 95 12.97 9.04 -1.11
N GLN A 96 12.36 9.83 -0.23
CA GLN A 96 12.46 9.66 1.21
C GLN A 96 11.10 9.40 1.84
N VAL A 97 11.05 8.42 2.72
CA VAL A 97 9.90 8.19 3.58
C VAL A 97 10.09 8.97 4.87
N GLU A 98 9.25 9.99 5.06
CA GLU A 98 9.26 10.79 6.27
C GLU A 98 8.81 9.97 7.48
N SER A 99 9.49 10.15 8.61
CA SER A 99 9.11 9.50 9.85
C SER A 99 8.41 10.49 10.77
N PHE A 100 7.16 10.20 11.13
CA PHE A 100 6.38 10.97 12.10
C PHE A 100 6.47 10.41 13.52
N THR A 101 7.22 9.32 13.73
CA THR A 101 7.46 8.75 15.05
C THR A 101 8.66 9.43 15.69
N GLN A 102 8.52 9.93 16.93
CA GLN A 102 9.62 10.53 17.67
C GLN A 102 10.84 9.60 17.69
N GLY A 103 12.01 10.14 17.33
CA GLY A 103 13.28 9.42 17.30
C GLY A 103 13.56 8.55 16.06
N LYS A 104 12.63 8.38 15.14
CA LYS A 104 12.90 7.70 13.86
C LYS A 104 13.29 8.72 12.79
N ARG A 105 14.45 8.50 12.16
CA ARG A 105 14.93 9.33 11.05
C ARG A 105 14.20 8.96 9.75
N PRO A 106 14.00 9.93 8.84
CA PRO A 106 13.61 9.62 7.46
C PRO A 106 14.56 8.59 6.86
N TYR A 107 14.04 7.70 6.02
CA TYR A 107 14.85 6.71 5.34
C TYR A 107 14.61 6.75 3.83
N PRO A 108 15.67 6.53 3.04
CA PRO A 108 15.55 6.53 1.59
C PRO A 108 14.86 5.27 1.09
N ILE A 109 14.11 5.42 0.00
CA ILE A 109 13.64 4.32 -0.83
C ILE A 109 14.04 4.58 -2.27
N PHE A 110 14.25 3.51 -3.04
CA PHE A 110 14.68 3.64 -4.42
C PHE A 110 14.17 2.50 -5.31
N VAL A 111 14.06 2.80 -6.59
CA VAL A 111 13.71 1.87 -7.68
C VAL A 111 14.74 2.03 -8.79
N SER A 112 15.23 0.93 -9.37
CA SER A 112 16.07 0.99 -10.57
C SER A 112 15.27 1.58 -11.75
N LYS A 113 15.91 2.48 -12.52
CA LYS A 113 15.33 3.04 -13.72
C LYS A 113 15.07 2.01 -14.82
N GLU A 114 15.70 0.83 -14.72
CA GLU A 114 15.45 -0.30 -15.61
C GLU A 114 14.05 -0.91 -15.48
N PHE A 115 13.34 -0.63 -14.37
CA PHE A 115 12.07 -1.30 -14.06
C PHE A 115 10.89 -0.35 -13.94
N LEU A 116 11.08 0.96 -14.16
CA LEU A 116 10.02 1.96 -14.14
C LEU A 116 10.27 3.01 -15.22
N HIS A 117 9.37 3.09 -16.21
CA HIS A 117 9.61 3.82 -17.44
C HIS A 117 8.61 4.96 -17.66
N PRO A 118 9.00 5.98 -18.45
CA PRO A 118 8.11 7.08 -18.82
C PRO A 118 6.84 6.58 -19.53
N GLY A 119 5.71 7.19 -19.21
CA GLY A 119 4.42 6.89 -19.82
C GLY A 119 3.71 5.64 -19.30
N GLU A 120 4.35 4.81 -18.46
CA GLU A 120 3.69 3.66 -17.84
C GLU A 120 2.58 4.10 -16.88
N ARG A 121 1.50 3.33 -16.84
CA ARG A 121 0.36 3.48 -15.91
C ARG A 121 0.58 2.57 -14.71
N VAL A 122 0.89 3.19 -13.57
CA VAL A 122 1.34 2.50 -12.36
C VAL A 122 0.23 2.48 -11.32
N LEU A 123 -0.15 1.28 -10.87
CA LEU A 123 -0.99 1.08 -9.70
C LEU A 123 -0.09 0.89 -8.48
N LEU A 124 -0.32 1.70 -7.44
CA LEU A 124 0.35 1.53 -6.16
C LEU A 124 -0.43 0.54 -5.29
N ILE A 125 0.25 -0.40 -4.63
CA ILE A 125 -0.40 -1.33 -3.67
C ILE A 125 0.41 -1.33 -2.38
N ASP A 126 -0.29 -1.23 -1.23
CA ASP A 126 0.34 -1.32 0.08
C ASP A 126 -0.61 -1.94 1.12
N ASP A 127 -0.05 -2.46 2.23
CA ASP A 127 -0.82 -3.07 3.31
C ASP A 127 -1.56 -2.03 4.16
N PHE A 128 -0.89 -0.96 4.59
CA PHE A 128 -1.46 0.08 5.45
C PHE A 128 -1.30 1.49 4.88
N LEU A 129 -2.36 2.28 5.01
CA LEU A 129 -2.29 3.74 4.87
C LEU A 129 -2.54 4.39 6.24
N ALA A 130 -1.49 4.94 6.81
CA ALA A 130 -1.51 5.62 8.12
C ALA A 130 -1.26 7.13 7.93
N ASN A 131 -0.02 7.58 8.03
CA ASN A 131 0.36 8.99 7.83
C ASN A 131 0.56 9.37 6.35
N GLY A 132 0.65 8.40 5.44
CA GLY A 132 0.79 8.62 4.00
C GLY A 132 2.22 8.86 3.50
N SER A 133 3.24 8.78 4.37
CA SER A 133 4.62 9.09 3.96
C SER A 133 5.18 8.07 2.97
N ALA A 134 4.97 6.75 3.19
CA ALA A 134 5.42 5.73 2.27
C ALA A 134 4.75 5.88 0.90
N LEU A 135 3.43 6.07 0.88
CA LEU A 135 2.69 6.24 -0.35
C LEU A 135 3.06 7.53 -1.09
N SER A 136 3.32 8.64 -0.36
CA SER A 136 3.83 9.89 -0.95
C SER A 136 5.19 9.68 -1.62
N ALA A 137 6.08 8.92 -1.00
CA ALA A 137 7.39 8.63 -1.57
C ALA A 137 7.29 7.71 -2.80
N LEU A 138 6.36 6.74 -2.83
CA LEU A 138 6.10 5.93 -4.03
C LEU A 138 5.55 6.77 -5.18
N ILE A 139 4.63 7.71 -4.91
CA ILE A 139 4.10 8.65 -5.90
C ILE A 139 5.23 9.49 -6.50
N ASP A 140 6.14 9.98 -5.66
CA ASP A 140 7.31 10.75 -6.10
C ASP A 140 8.21 9.93 -7.03
N LEU A 141 8.50 8.66 -6.72
CA LEU A 141 9.25 7.76 -7.62
C LEU A 141 8.59 7.59 -8.99
N VAL A 142 7.25 7.45 -9.03
CA VAL A 142 6.49 7.35 -10.28
C VAL A 142 6.62 8.64 -11.11
N HIS A 143 6.52 9.80 -10.46
CA HIS A 143 6.67 11.09 -11.14
C HIS A 143 8.10 11.32 -11.66
N GLN A 144 9.13 10.95 -10.87
CA GLN A 144 10.52 11.00 -11.32
C GLN A 144 10.77 10.13 -12.56
N ALA A 145 10.06 9.02 -12.69
CA ALA A 145 10.13 8.15 -13.85
C ALA A 145 9.40 8.72 -15.09
N GLY A 146 8.64 9.79 -14.95
CA GLY A 146 7.75 10.27 -16.01
C GLY A 146 6.56 9.35 -16.27
N ALA A 147 6.22 8.49 -15.31
CA ALA A 147 5.09 7.58 -15.33
C ALA A 147 3.84 8.22 -14.71
N GLN A 148 2.70 7.56 -14.83
CA GLN A 148 1.41 8.05 -14.34
C GLN A 148 0.89 7.16 -13.21
N VAL A 149 0.47 7.76 -12.10
CA VAL A 149 -0.21 7.04 -11.02
C VAL A 149 -1.67 6.82 -11.41
N VAL A 150 -2.08 5.56 -11.60
CA VAL A 150 -3.49 5.18 -11.84
C VAL A 150 -4.32 5.34 -10.57
N GLY A 151 -3.72 5.02 -9.43
CA GLY A 151 -4.31 5.10 -8.12
C GLY A 151 -3.53 4.28 -7.11
N ALA A 152 -4.06 4.19 -5.90
CA ALA A 152 -3.50 3.41 -4.80
C ALA A 152 -4.55 2.44 -4.24
N GLY A 153 -4.24 1.14 -4.29
CA GLY A 153 -4.98 0.07 -3.63
C GLY A 153 -4.37 -0.18 -2.24
N ILE A 154 -5.15 0.08 -1.21
CA ILE A 154 -4.72 -0.05 0.19
C ILE A 154 -5.56 -1.13 0.88
N VAL A 155 -4.91 -2.08 1.54
CA VAL A 155 -5.65 -3.12 2.25
C VAL A 155 -6.37 -2.49 3.46
N ILE A 156 -5.66 -1.78 4.32
CA ILE A 156 -6.20 -1.19 5.55
C ILE A 156 -5.83 0.29 5.65
N GLU A 157 -6.82 1.17 5.68
CA GLU A 157 -6.64 2.60 5.92
C GLU A 157 -7.02 2.94 7.37
N LYS A 158 -6.13 3.65 8.07
CA LYS A 158 -6.40 4.23 9.39
C LYS A 158 -6.91 5.66 9.22
N ALA A 159 -8.24 5.83 9.11
CA ALA A 159 -8.85 7.12 8.76
C ALA A 159 -8.71 8.20 9.85
N PHE A 160 -8.40 7.80 11.09
CA PHE A 160 -8.04 8.73 12.18
C PHE A 160 -6.62 9.31 12.05
N GLN A 161 -5.87 8.89 11.02
CA GLN A 161 -4.57 9.45 10.65
C GLN A 161 -4.66 10.22 9.33
N PRO A 162 -3.75 11.19 9.07
CA PRO A 162 -3.93 12.15 7.97
C PRO A 162 -3.67 11.57 6.57
N GLY A 163 -3.10 10.37 6.44
CA GLY A 163 -2.58 9.86 5.17
C GLY A 163 -3.63 9.76 4.06
N GLY A 164 -4.82 9.28 4.37
CA GLY A 164 -5.90 9.16 3.38
C GLY A 164 -6.28 10.52 2.79
N ALA A 165 -6.50 11.53 3.64
CA ALA A 165 -6.80 12.90 3.22
C ALA A 165 -5.63 13.52 2.44
N LEU A 166 -4.39 13.33 2.91
CA LEU A 166 -3.19 13.83 2.25
C LEU A 166 -3.05 13.31 0.81
N ILE A 167 -3.21 12.01 0.62
CA ILE A 167 -3.02 11.39 -0.70
C ILE A 167 -4.16 11.75 -1.67
N ARG A 168 -5.40 11.73 -1.19
CA ARG A 168 -6.56 12.18 -1.99
C ARG A 168 -6.46 13.67 -2.36
N GLY A 169 -5.94 14.50 -1.44
CA GLY A 169 -5.67 15.92 -1.70
C GLY A 169 -4.63 16.19 -2.78
N LYS A 170 -3.76 15.21 -3.08
CA LYS A 170 -2.84 15.24 -4.23
C LYS A 170 -3.49 14.83 -5.56
N GLY A 171 -4.80 14.58 -5.57
CA GLY A 171 -5.54 14.13 -6.75
C GLY A 171 -5.37 12.63 -7.06
N VAL A 172 -4.78 11.85 -6.16
CA VAL A 172 -4.61 10.40 -6.35
C VAL A 172 -5.85 9.66 -5.87
N ARG A 173 -6.41 8.81 -6.73
CA ARG A 173 -7.48 7.89 -6.37
C ARG A 173 -6.99 6.86 -5.35
N VAL A 174 -7.65 6.76 -4.21
CA VAL A 174 -7.33 5.78 -3.15
C VAL A 174 -8.51 4.87 -2.92
N GLU A 175 -8.30 3.57 -3.17
CA GLU A 175 -9.27 2.50 -2.91
C GLU A 175 -8.80 1.68 -1.71
N SER A 176 -9.38 1.94 -0.55
CA SER A 176 -9.06 1.23 0.68
C SER A 176 -10.10 0.13 0.95
N LEU A 177 -9.65 -1.12 1.14
CA LEU A 177 -10.55 -2.28 1.28
C LEU A 177 -11.21 -2.33 2.65
N ALA A 178 -10.51 -1.89 3.68
CA ALA A 178 -11.06 -1.63 5.01
C ALA A 178 -10.61 -0.25 5.50
N ILE A 179 -11.56 0.57 5.96
CA ILE A 179 -11.28 1.88 6.53
C ILE A 179 -11.62 1.83 8.00
N ILE A 180 -10.61 2.01 8.85
CA ILE A 180 -10.74 2.02 10.30
C ILE A 180 -10.96 3.47 10.74
N GLU A 181 -12.12 3.74 11.30
CA GLU A 181 -12.49 5.05 11.85
C GLU A 181 -11.83 5.31 13.20
N SER A 182 -11.82 4.28 14.06
CA SER A 182 -11.14 4.30 15.34
C SER A 182 -10.74 2.90 15.77
N MET A 183 -9.77 2.79 16.66
CA MET A 183 -9.43 1.53 17.32
C MET A 183 -8.81 1.77 18.69
N ASP A 184 -9.13 0.88 19.61
CA ASP A 184 -8.65 0.88 20.98
C ASP A 184 -8.54 -0.55 21.51
N GLU A 185 -7.71 -0.80 22.53
CA GLU A 185 -7.51 -2.15 23.07
C GLU A 185 -8.77 -2.70 23.74
N ASP A 186 -9.56 -1.84 24.37
CA ASP A 186 -10.76 -2.24 25.10
C ASP A 186 -11.99 -2.37 24.19
N THR A 187 -12.12 -1.46 23.21
CA THR A 187 -13.29 -1.38 22.31
C THR A 187 -13.07 -2.07 20.97
N GLY A 188 -11.82 -2.45 20.66
CA GLY A 188 -11.49 -3.09 19.40
C GLY A 188 -11.43 -2.12 18.20
N VAL A 189 -11.81 -2.60 17.04
CA VAL A 189 -11.74 -1.88 15.75
C VAL A 189 -13.14 -1.44 15.34
N VAL A 190 -13.29 -0.15 15.04
CA VAL A 190 -14.51 0.43 14.45
C VAL A 190 -14.22 0.79 13.01
N PHE A 191 -14.97 0.21 12.08
CA PHE A 191 -14.85 0.52 10.66
C PHE A 191 -15.76 1.67 10.27
N ARG A 192 -15.28 2.49 9.31
CA ARG A 192 -16.13 3.48 8.66
C ARG A 192 -17.27 2.77 7.93
N HIS A 193 -18.51 3.21 8.18
CA HIS A 193 -19.66 2.77 7.40
C HIS A 193 -19.60 3.41 6.01
N PRO A 194 -20.01 2.70 4.94
CA PRO A 194 -20.29 3.36 3.68
C PRO A 194 -21.33 4.45 3.92
N GLU A 195 -21.07 5.64 3.43
CA GLU A 195 -22.12 6.64 3.36
C GLU A 195 -23.23 6.06 2.47
N ALA A 196 -24.49 6.17 2.93
CA ALA A 196 -25.66 5.65 2.26
C ALA A 196 -25.96 6.48 0.99
#